data_a607ce5fd388ae3e177cee6fef4ab316
#
_entry.id   a607ce5fd388ae3e177cee6fef4ab316
#
_cell.length_a   1.000
_cell.length_b   1.000
_cell.length_c   1.000
_cell.angle_alpha   90.00
_cell.angle_beta   90.00
_cell.angle_gamma   90.00
#
_symmetry.space_group_name_H-M   'P 1'
#
loop_
_entity.id
_entity.type
_entity.pdbx_description
1 polymer ?
#
loop_
_entity_poly.entity_id
_entity_poly.type
_entity_poly.pdbx_seq_one_letter_code
_entity_poly.pdbx_strand_id
1 'polypeptide(L)'
;MTDFPRIGFVGLGNMGGPMCLRLLAAGYPVTAFDLNPEAMARATAAGARAASSAADCAAGSDIFLTSLPRPDHVETVMAGEQGALARLKKGSLWIDLTTNRKEMVEAFAAQAPSGVSVVDAPVTGAVDGARNGKLTLFVGGSAPDFARAEAVLRHLGMVIHCGPLGTGNVVKLVTNQLWFIYAAAIGEGFATGLANGVELGTLWHAIQNSVGDSFVVRHDAPSIFAGHYDPSFSLDLCLKDLRLIQELNRNVRAALPMTVAAEGVFALAASRYGAAAAELHVVKRIEDDAALSMRLKGDWVPPWEQ
;
A
#
# COMPACT_ATOMS: atom_id res chain seq x y z
N MET A 1 -27.51 -12.27 17.69
CA MET A 1 -26.43 -12.40 16.70
C MET A 1 -26.24 -11.03 16.11
N THR A 2 -25.07 -10.43 16.25
CA THR A 2 -24.75 -9.16 15.56
C THR A 2 -24.72 -9.48 14.07
N ASP A 3 -25.66 -8.88 13.34
CA ASP A 3 -25.75 -9.06 11.89
C ASP A 3 -24.62 -8.21 11.26
N PHE A 4 -23.48 -8.83 10.96
CA PHE A 4 -22.34 -8.16 10.34
C PHE A 4 -22.71 -7.70 8.92
N PRO A 5 -22.29 -6.50 8.50
CA PRO A 5 -22.52 -6.05 7.14
C PRO A 5 -21.83 -6.98 6.14
N ARG A 6 -22.48 -7.20 4.99
CA ARG A 6 -21.92 -8.01 3.90
C ARG A 6 -20.81 -7.21 3.22
N ILE A 7 -19.64 -7.81 3.14
CA ILE A 7 -18.48 -7.21 2.51
C ILE A 7 -18.33 -7.72 1.08
N GLY A 8 -18.18 -6.80 0.13
CA GLY A 8 -17.59 -7.09 -1.18
C GLY A 8 -16.13 -6.70 -1.18
N PHE A 9 -15.23 -7.58 -1.60
CA PHE A 9 -13.79 -7.31 -1.63
C PHE A 9 -13.20 -7.62 -3.00
N VAL A 10 -12.65 -6.60 -3.66
CA VAL A 10 -12.03 -6.71 -4.99
C VAL A 10 -10.54 -6.39 -4.92
N GLY A 11 -9.74 -7.29 -5.47
CA GLY A 11 -8.28 -7.24 -5.44
C GLY A 11 -7.70 -8.03 -4.27
N LEU A 12 -7.20 -9.25 -4.55
CA LEU A 12 -6.68 -10.21 -3.57
C LEU A 12 -5.18 -10.44 -3.73
N GLY A 13 -4.46 -9.43 -4.22
CA GLY A 13 -3.00 -9.45 -4.34
C GLY A 13 -2.28 -9.48 -2.98
N ASN A 14 -0.99 -9.09 -2.98
CA ASN A 14 -0.12 -9.16 -1.80
C ASN A 14 -0.71 -8.49 -0.55
N MET A 15 -1.40 -7.36 -0.72
CA MET A 15 -2.04 -6.62 0.37
C MET A 15 -3.50 -7.03 0.58
N GLY A 16 -4.29 -7.07 -0.50
CA GLY A 16 -5.73 -7.32 -0.42
C GLY A 16 -6.09 -8.73 0.04
N GLY A 17 -5.34 -9.74 -0.37
CA GLY A 17 -5.55 -11.13 0.07
C GLY A 17 -5.48 -11.28 1.59
N PRO A 18 -4.38 -10.92 2.26
CA PRO A 18 -4.29 -10.94 3.72
C PRO A 18 -5.37 -10.11 4.42
N MET A 19 -5.69 -8.90 3.92
CA MET A 19 -6.78 -8.09 4.48
C MET A 19 -8.15 -8.78 4.38
N CYS A 20 -8.45 -9.39 3.24
CA CYS A 20 -9.68 -10.19 3.05
C CYS A 20 -9.76 -11.35 4.05
N LEU A 21 -8.67 -12.09 4.23
CA LEU A 21 -8.59 -13.21 5.18
C LEU A 21 -8.81 -12.75 6.63
N ARG A 22 -8.31 -11.58 7.00
CA ARG A 22 -8.53 -10.99 8.32
C ARG A 22 -10.02 -10.66 8.57
N LEU A 23 -10.72 -10.12 7.57
CA LEU A 23 -12.14 -9.81 7.68
C LEU A 23 -12.98 -11.10 7.79
N LEU A 24 -12.63 -12.14 7.03
CA LEU A 24 -13.24 -13.47 7.18
C LEU A 24 -13.03 -14.04 8.58
N ALA A 25 -11.80 -13.97 9.10
CA ALA A 25 -11.47 -14.43 10.46
C ALA A 25 -12.18 -13.62 11.55
N ALA A 26 -12.51 -12.35 11.30
CA ALA A 26 -13.33 -11.52 12.16
C ALA A 26 -14.84 -11.83 12.09
N GLY A 27 -15.25 -12.77 11.21
CA GLY A 27 -16.63 -13.26 11.11
C GLY A 27 -17.50 -12.49 10.10
N TYR A 28 -16.93 -11.61 9.29
CA TYR A 28 -17.69 -10.92 8.24
C TYR A 28 -18.07 -11.88 7.10
N PRO A 29 -19.31 -11.81 6.57
CA PRO A 29 -19.66 -12.47 5.33
C PRO A 29 -19.02 -11.73 4.14
N VAL A 30 -17.98 -12.34 3.55
CA VAL A 30 -17.21 -11.73 2.45
C VAL A 30 -17.54 -12.40 1.13
N THR A 31 -17.88 -11.59 0.13
CA THR A 31 -17.89 -11.95 -1.30
C THR A 31 -16.64 -11.34 -1.94
N ALA A 32 -15.84 -12.13 -2.64
CA ALA A 32 -14.56 -11.70 -3.16
C ALA A 32 -14.45 -11.85 -4.69
N PHE A 33 -13.65 -10.99 -5.31
CA PHE A 33 -13.30 -11.09 -6.72
C PHE A 33 -11.85 -10.66 -6.98
N ASP A 34 -11.16 -11.47 -7.77
CA ASP A 34 -9.84 -11.16 -8.34
C ASP A 34 -9.72 -11.86 -9.70
N LEU A 35 -8.88 -11.32 -10.57
CA LEU A 35 -8.57 -11.95 -11.86
C LEU A 35 -7.64 -13.16 -11.72
N ASN A 36 -6.90 -13.26 -10.63
CA ASN A 36 -6.00 -14.36 -10.34
C ASN A 36 -6.76 -15.53 -9.69
N PRO A 37 -6.87 -16.70 -10.37
CA PRO A 37 -7.61 -17.85 -9.87
C PRO A 37 -7.00 -18.45 -8.59
N GLU A 38 -5.68 -18.34 -8.39
CA GLU A 38 -5.03 -18.83 -7.17
C GLU A 38 -5.37 -17.94 -5.96
N ALA A 39 -5.45 -16.61 -6.16
CA ALA A 39 -5.89 -15.68 -5.12
C ALA A 39 -7.35 -15.95 -4.73
N MET A 40 -8.21 -16.19 -5.72
CA MET A 40 -9.60 -16.59 -5.50
C MET A 40 -9.71 -17.92 -4.76
N ALA A 41 -8.91 -18.93 -5.13
CA ALA A 41 -8.91 -20.23 -4.46
C ALA A 41 -8.53 -20.10 -2.97
N ARG A 42 -7.52 -19.28 -2.65
CA ARG A 42 -7.15 -19.00 -1.23
C ARG A 42 -8.28 -18.35 -0.45
N ALA A 43 -8.93 -17.34 -1.02
CA ALA A 43 -10.04 -16.64 -0.35
C ALA A 43 -11.26 -17.56 -0.15
N THR A 44 -11.62 -18.36 -1.14
CA THR A 44 -12.76 -19.30 -1.03
C THR A 44 -12.48 -20.44 -0.05
N ALA A 45 -11.25 -20.95 -0.01
CA ALA A 45 -10.84 -21.94 1.00
C ALA A 45 -10.96 -21.40 2.44
N ALA A 46 -10.82 -20.07 2.62
CA ALA A 46 -11.01 -19.39 3.90
C ALA A 46 -12.46 -18.99 4.18
N GLY A 47 -13.41 -19.30 3.28
CA GLY A 47 -14.85 -19.07 3.48
C GLY A 47 -15.44 -17.88 2.71
N ALA A 48 -14.69 -17.21 1.83
CA ALA A 48 -15.26 -16.20 0.96
C ALA A 48 -16.18 -16.81 -0.10
N ARG A 49 -17.27 -16.13 -0.43
CA ARG A 49 -18.06 -16.41 -1.62
C ARG A 49 -17.37 -15.82 -2.85
N ALA A 50 -17.20 -16.62 -3.89
CA ALA A 50 -16.70 -16.12 -5.16
C ALA A 50 -17.77 -15.30 -5.90
N ALA A 51 -17.42 -14.12 -6.38
CA ALA A 51 -18.19 -13.35 -7.35
C ALA A 51 -17.72 -13.65 -8.78
N SER A 52 -18.61 -13.48 -9.75
CA SER A 52 -18.29 -13.63 -11.17
C SER A 52 -17.62 -12.40 -11.79
N SER A 53 -17.73 -11.25 -11.12
CA SER A 53 -17.14 -9.97 -11.54
C SER A 53 -17.07 -8.99 -10.35
N ALA A 54 -16.34 -7.88 -10.52
CA ALA A 54 -16.34 -6.79 -9.55
C ALA A 54 -17.74 -6.18 -9.38
N ALA A 55 -18.51 -6.06 -10.45
CA ALA A 55 -19.89 -5.58 -10.46
C ALA A 55 -20.83 -6.52 -9.67
N ASP A 56 -20.68 -7.84 -9.83
CA ASP A 56 -21.41 -8.86 -9.05
C ASP A 56 -21.03 -8.77 -7.56
N CYS A 57 -19.75 -8.61 -7.27
CA CYS A 57 -19.25 -8.42 -5.92
C CYS A 57 -19.86 -7.18 -5.24
N ALA A 58 -19.94 -6.04 -5.95
CA ALA A 58 -20.51 -4.80 -5.46
C ALA A 58 -22.03 -4.88 -5.22
N ALA A 59 -22.78 -5.53 -6.11
CA ALA A 59 -24.23 -5.58 -6.09
C ALA A 59 -24.82 -6.22 -4.81
N GLY A 60 -24.07 -7.11 -4.19
CA GLY A 60 -24.46 -7.83 -2.95
C GLY A 60 -23.97 -7.21 -1.66
N SER A 61 -23.12 -6.19 -1.71
CA SER A 61 -22.40 -5.67 -0.56
C SER A 61 -23.11 -4.49 0.13
N ASP A 62 -22.95 -4.43 1.45
CA ASP A 62 -23.30 -3.26 2.27
C ASP A 62 -22.04 -2.36 2.42
N ILE A 63 -20.86 -2.98 2.44
CA ILE A 63 -19.54 -2.34 2.40
C ILE A 63 -18.73 -2.98 1.28
N PHE A 64 -18.25 -2.15 0.35
CA PHE A 64 -17.47 -2.58 -0.81
C PHE A 64 -16.04 -2.07 -0.68
N LEU A 65 -15.06 -2.95 -0.71
CA LEU A 65 -13.64 -2.62 -0.60
C LEU A 65 -12.91 -2.91 -1.91
N THR A 66 -12.03 -1.99 -2.28
CA THR A 66 -11.10 -2.17 -3.41
C THR A 66 -9.66 -2.07 -2.92
N SER A 67 -8.80 -3.03 -3.31
CA SER A 67 -7.37 -3.03 -2.99
C SER A 67 -6.58 -3.39 -4.25
N LEU A 68 -6.30 -2.39 -5.06
CA LEU A 68 -5.76 -2.54 -6.40
C LEU A 68 -4.37 -1.90 -6.51
N PRO A 69 -3.49 -2.38 -7.41
CA PRO A 69 -2.11 -1.89 -7.47
C PRO A 69 -1.98 -0.47 -8.05
N ARG A 70 -2.96 -0.01 -8.86
CA ARG A 70 -2.85 1.24 -9.64
C ARG A 70 -4.19 1.96 -9.77
N PRO A 71 -4.18 3.30 -9.95
CA PRO A 71 -5.39 4.08 -10.20
C PRO A 71 -6.20 3.65 -11.43
N ASP A 72 -5.53 3.31 -12.54
CA ASP A 72 -6.17 2.83 -13.77
C ASP A 72 -6.93 1.50 -13.58
N HIS A 73 -6.47 0.66 -12.67
CA HIS A 73 -7.21 -0.55 -12.28
C HIS A 73 -8.47 -0.20 -11.48
N VAL A 74 -8.41 0.82 -10.60
CA VAL A 74 -9.61 1.33 -9.91
C VAL A 74 -10.61 1.88 -10.92
N GLU A 75 -10.14 2.66 -11.90
CA GLU A 75 -10.99 3.18 -12.98
C GLU A 75 -11.66 2.05 -13.75
N THR A 76 -10.90 1.02 -14.16
CA THR A 76 -11.43 -0.16 -14.88
C THR A 76 -12.49 -0.89 -14.07
N VAL A 77 -12.29 -1.04 -12.76
CA VAL A 77 -13.23 -1.74 -11.86
C VAL A 77 -14.49 -0.93 -11.58
N MET A 78 -14.34 0.39 -11.39
CA MET A 78 -15.41 1.23 -10.90
C MET A 78 -16.24 1.90 -12.00
N ALA A 79 -15.62 2.22 -13.16
CA ALA A 79 -16.23 3.08 -14.17
C ALA A 79 -17.26 2.38 -15.07
N GLY A 80 -18.14 3.21 -15.65
CA GLY A 80 -19.12 2.83 -16.67
C GLY A 80 -20.35 2.10 -16.11
N GLU A 81 -21.32 1.84 -16.99
CA GLU A 81 -22.61 1.20 -16.64
C GLU A 81 -22.45 -0.23 -16.15
N GLN A 82 -21.40 -0.92 -16.57
CA GLN A 82 -21.02 -2.27 -16.12
C GLN A 82 -20.01 -2.24 -14.98
N GLY A 83 -19.57 -1.05 -14.53
CA GLY A 83 -18.65 -0.87 -13.42
C GLY A 83 -19.29 -1.17 -12.06
N ALA A 84 -18.43 -1.45 -11.10
CA ALA A 84 -18.85 -1.77 -9.73
C ALA A 84 -19.60 -0.61 -9.07
N LEU A 85 -19.21 0.64 -9.36
CA LEU A 85 -19.85 1.83 -8.78
C LEU A 85 -21.37 1.89 -9.08
N ALA A 86 -21.76 1.63 -10.33
CA ALA A 86 -23.15 1.64 -10.75
C ALA A 86 -24.00 0.51 -10.12
N ARG A 87 -23.38 -0.50 -9.53
CA ARG A 87 -24.04 -1.63 -8.88
C ARG A 87 -24.20 -1.47 -7.37
N LEU A 88 -23.55 -0.47 -6.78
CA LEU A 88 -23.69 -0.18 -5.35
C LEU A 88 -25.11 0.32 -5.04
N LYS A 89 -25.68 -0.18 -3.95
CA LYS A 89 -27.02 0.15 -3.53
C LYS A 89 -27.04 1.36 -2.62
N LYS A 90 -28.17 2.03 -2.55
CA LYS A 90 -28.43 3.06 -1.55
C LYS A 90 -28.12 2.54 -0.15
N GLY A 91 -27.33 3.28 0.61
CA GLY A 91 -26.85 2.91 1.94
C GLY A 91 -25.52 2.16 1.95
N SER A 92 -25.01 1.72 0.79
CA SER A 92 -23.66 1.10 0.73
C SER A 92 -22.57 2.13 0.97
N LEU A 93 -21.43 1.62 1.46
CA LEU A 93 -20.18 2.37 1.62
C LEU A 93 -19.09 1.73 0.76
N TRP A 94 -18.51 2.49 -0.18
CA TRP A 94 -17.29 2.10 -0.86
C TRP A 94 -16.07 2.62 -0.11
N ILE A 95 -15.11 1.73 0.18
CA ILE A 95 -13.83 2.00 0.83
C ILE A 95 -12.73 1.67 -0.17
N ASP A 96 -12.02 2.66 -0.68
CA ASP A 96 -10.87 2.44 -1.55
C ASP A 96 -9.58 2.35 -0.73
N LEU A 97 -9.01 1.15 -0.62
CA LEU A 97 -7.74 0.88 0.05
C LEU A 97 -6.53 1.11 -0.88
N THR A 98 -6.77 1.47 -2.12
CA THR A 98 -5.75 1.71 -3.14
C THR A 98 -5.06 3.05 -2.91
N THR A 99 -3.73 3.11 -3.08
CA THR A 99 -3.04 4.40 -3.21
C THR A 99 -3.41 5.04 -4.54
N ASN A 100 -4.17 6.13 -4.49
CA ASN A 100 -4.86 6.71 -5.64
C ASN A 100 -4.65 8.23 -5.74
N ARG A 101 -5.13 8.82 -6.84
CA ARG A 101 -5.29 10.27 -6.98
C ARG A 101 -6.47 10.75 -6.14
N LYS A 102 -6.26 11.82 -5.39
CA LYS A 102 -7.34 12.48 -4.63
C LYS A 102 -8.51 12.83 -5.56
N GLU A 103 -8.22 13.48 -6.68
CA GLU A 103 -9.21 13.96 -7.64
C GLU A 103 -10.03 12.81 -8.27
N MET A 104 -9.41 11.64 -8.44
CA MET A 104 -10.11 10.46 -8.97
C MET A 104 -11.18 9.95 -7.98
N VAL A 105 -10.83 9.85 -6.70
CA VAL A 105 -11.77 9.39 -5.67
C VAL A 105 -12.91 10.39 -5.51
N GLU A 106 -12.62 11.69 -5.52
CA GLU A 106 -13.63 12.75 -5.49
C GLU A 106 -14.57 12.70 -6.72
N ALA A 107 -13.99 12.45 -7.90
CA ALA A 107 -14.77 12.32 -9.14
C ALA A 107 -15.70 11.09 -9.12
N PHE A 108 -15.27 9.97 -8.60
CA PHE A 108 -16.11 8.79 -8.43
C PHE A 108 -17.20 9.01 -7.37
N ALA A 109 -16.88 9.70 -6.28
CA ALA A 109 -17.87 10.04 -5.25
C ALA A 109 -18.99 10.93 -5.83
N ALA A 110 -18.63 11.88 -6.71
CA ALA A 110 -19.62 12.73 -7.40
C ALA A 110 -20.51 11.96 -8.39
N GLN A 111 -20.03 10.82 -8.91
CA GLN A 111 -20.76 9.94 -9.84
C GLN A 111 -21.50 8.81 -9.13
N ALA A 112 -21.27 8.63 -7.82
CA ALA A 112 -21.88 7.55 -7.07
C ALA A 112 -23.42 7.63 -7.06
N PRO A 113 -24.13 6.49 -7.11
CA PRO A 113 -25.58 6.48 -6.98
C PRO A 113 -26.04 7.17 -5.70
N SER A 114 -27.21 7.81 -5.76
CA SER A 114 -27.77 8.55 -4.60
C SER A 114 -27.83 7.67 -3.34
N GLY A 115 -27.22 8.16 -2.26
CA GLY A 115 -27.16 7.48 -0.98
C GLY A 115 -26.05 6.43 -0.85
N VAL A 116 -25.13 6.35 -1.81
CA VAL A 116 -23.84 5.63 -1.67
C VAL A 116 -22.83 6.58 -1.07
N SER A 117 -22.13 6.13 -0.04
CA SER A 117 -21.00 6.85 0.58
C SER A 117 -19.66 6.33 0.03
N VAL A 118 -18.66 7.21 0.01
CA VAL A 118 -17.29 6.88 -0.44
C VAL A 118 -16.29 7.39 0.58
N VAL A 119 -15.29 6.57 0.89
CA VAL A 119 -14.10 6.95 1.65
C VAL A 119 -12.85 6.40 0.97
N ASP A 120 -11.76 7.14 1.03
CA ASP A 120 -10.44 6.65 0.70
C ASP A 120 -9.72 6.21 1.98
N ALA A 121 -9.10 5.05 1.93
CA ALA A 121 -8.46 4.45 3.10
C ALA A 121 -7.16 3.70 2.74
N PRO A 122 -6.22 4.33 2.01
CA PRO A 122 -4.97 3.68 1.67
C PRO A 122 -4.19 3.27 2.92
N VAL A 123 -3.35 2.23 2.76
CA VAL A 123 -2.72 1.53 3.86
C VAL A 123 -1.19 1.66 3.85
N THR A 124 -0.58 1.49 5.01
CA THR A 124 0.87 1.33 5.19
C THR A 124 1.15 0.27 6.25
N GLY A 125 2.36 -0.34 6.24
CA GLY A 125 2.78 -1.37 7.18
C GLY A 125 3.11 -2.71 6.53
N ALA A 126 3.40 -2.71 5.21
CA ALA A 126 3.85 -3.86 4.41
C ALA A 126 2.92 -5.10 4.47
N VAL A 127 3.35 -6.21 3.89
CA VAL A 127 2.54 -7.45 3.78
C VAL A 127 2.38 -8.14 5.12
N ASP A 128 3.42 -8.14 5.96
CA ASP A 128 3.39 -8.66 7.33
C ASP A 128 2.38 -7.90 8.20
N GLY A 129 2.33 -6.56 8.08
CA GLY A 129 1.31 -5.74 8.72
C GLY A 129 -0.11 -6.12 8.29
N ALA A 130 -0.32 -6.40 6.99
CA ALA A 130 -1.62 -6.85 6.48
C ALA A 130 -2.01 -8.22 7.04
N ARG A 131 -1.09 -9.17 7.12
CA ARG A 131 -1.32 -10.50 7.70
C ARG A 131 -1.64 -10.45 9.18
N ASN A 132 -0.93 -9.60 9.91
CA ASN A 132 -0.99 -9.54 11.37
C ASN A 132 -2.03 -8.54 11.92
N GLY A 133 -2.76 -7.82 11.05
CA GLY A 133 -3.72 -6.78 11.46
C GLY A 133 -3.03 -5.59 12.12
N LYS A 134 -1.84 -5.24 11.66
CA LYS A 134 -0.97 -4.18 12.18
C LYS A 134 -0.75 -3.05 11.16
N LEU A 135 -1.63 -2.94 10.16
CA LEU A 135 -1.59 -1.84 9.22
C LEU A 135 -1.91 -0.51 9.91
N THR A 136 -1.48 0.58 9.29
CA THR A 136 -2.08 1.90 9.53
C THR A 136 -2.89 2.29 8.30
N LEU A 137 -4.14 2.67 8.52
CA LEU A 137 -5.10 3.04 7.48
C LEU A 137 -5.40 4.53 7.59
N PHE A 138 -5.17 5.28 6.51
CA PHE A 138 -5.38 6.72 6.45
C PHE A 138 -6.74 7.00 5.80
N VAL A 139 -7.75 7.37 6.59
CA VAL A 139 -9.12 7.48 6.10
C VAL A 139 -9.52 8.93 5.85
N GLY A 140 -9.86 9.22 4.60
CA GLY A 140 -10.51 10.46 4.19
C GLY A 140 -12.01 10.24 3.95
N GLY A 141 -12.85 11.10 4.52
CA GLY A 141 -14.30 11.02 4.40
C GLY A 141 -15.04 11.85 5.43
N SER A 142 -16.36 11.92 5.34
CA SER A 142 -17.18 12.57 6.38
C SER A 142 -17.08 11.82 7.72
N ALA A 143 -17.30 12.50 8.83
CA ALA A 143 -17.25 11.86 10.15
C ALA A 143 -18.24 10.67 10.29
N PRO A 144 -19.48 10.72 9.77
CA PRO A 144 -20.35 9.55 9.78
C PRO A 144 -19.84 8.39 8.93
N ASP A 145 -19.26 8.65 7.75
CA ASP A 145 -18.74 7.62 6.87
C ASP A 145 -17.44 7.02 7.42
N PHE A 146 -16.59 7.86 8.05
CA PHE A 146 -15.43 7.41 8.81
C PHE A 146 -15.83 6.42 9.90
N ALA A 147 -16.82 6.72 10.74
CA ALA A 147 -17.26 5.83 11.81
C ALA A 147 -17.75 4.47 11.29
N ARG A 148 -18.42 4.45 10.12
CA ARG A 148 -18.85 3.22 9.45
C ARG A 148 -17.65 2.42 8.91
N ALA A 149 -16.67 3.10 8.31
CA ALA A 149 -15.46 2.49 7.78
C ALA A 149 -14.59 1.93 8.93
N GLU A 150 -14.38 2.71 9.99
CA GLU A 150 -13.59 2.33 11.16
C GLU A 150 -14.08 1.02 11.79
N ALA A 151 -15.40 0.81 11.88
CA ALA A 151 -15.99 -0.41 12.44
C ALA A 151 -15.47 -1.69 11.76
N VAL A 152 -15.15 -1.62 10.47
CA VAL A 152 -14.58 -2.73 9.69
C VAL A 152 -13.04 -2.66 9.67
N LEU A 153 -12.49 -1.48 9.39
CA LEU A 153 -11.06 -1.30 9.15
C LEU A 153 -10.19 -1.55 10.39
N ARG A 154 -10.71 -1.36 11.61
CA ARG A 154 -10.01 -1.69 12.88
C ARG A 154 -9.54 -3.15 12.98
N HIS A 155 -10.15 -4.07 12.23
CA HIS A 155 -9.71 -5.46 12.15
C HIS A 155 -8.44 -5.64 11.32
N LEU A 156 -8.06 -4.62 10.54
CA LEU A 156 -6.87 -4.59 9.69
C LEU A 156 -5.70 -3.86 10.36
N GLY A 157 -5.98 -2.98 11.34
CA GLY A 157 -4.95 -2.23 12.05
C GLY A 157 -5.44 -0.94 12.68
N MET A 158 -4.54 0.01 12.85
CA MET A 158 -4.82 1.35 13.39
C MET A 158 -5.48 2.22 12.31
N VAL A 159 -6.60 2.85 12.65
CA VAL A 159 -7.37 3.70 11.73
C VAL A 159 -7.21 5.16 12.11
N ILE A 160 -6.81 6.01 11.17
CA ILE A 160 -6.58 7.45 11.38
C ILE A 160 -7.53 8.23 10.48
N HIS A 161 -8.40 9.06 11.05
CA HIS A 161 -9.22 10.02 10.30
C HIS A 161 -8.37 11.20 9.86
N CYS A 162 -8.16 11.33 8.54
CA CYS A 162 -7.29 12.35 7.95
C CYS A 162 -8.03 13.63 7.54
N GLY A 163 -9.37 13.64 7.59
CA GLY A 163 -10.20 14.77 7.19
C GLY A 163 -11.17 14.42 6.04
N PRO A 164 -11.53 15.38 5.18
CA PRO A 164 -12.45 15.17 4.04
C PRO A 164 -11.97 14.08 3.08
N LEU A 165 -12.87 13.60 2.22
CA LEU A 165 -12.57 12.63 1.16
C LEU A 165 -11.32 13.03 0.35
N GLY A 166 -10.47 12.07 0.05
CA GLY A 166 -9.21 12.24 -0.65
C GLY A 166 -8.01 12.56 0.25
N THR A 167 -8.22 12.99 1.51
CA THR A 167 -7.12 13.32 2.42
C THR A 167 -6.37 12.09 2.92
N GLY A 168 -6.97 10.93 2.95
CA GLY A 168 -6.29 9.66 3.21
C GLY A 168 -5.19 9.40 2.19
N ASN A 169 -5.49 9.57 0.90
CA ASN A 169 -4.50 9.46 -0.18
C ASN A 169 -3.40 10.52 -0.07
N VAL A 170 -3.73 11.75 0.30
CA VAL A 170 -2.73 12.80 0.54
C VAL A 170 -1.75 12.37 1.62
N VAL A 171 -2.25 11.93 2.78
CA VAL A 171 -1.39 11.48 3.90
C VAL A 171 -0.55 10.28 3.48
N LYS A 172 -1.15 9.30 2.79
CA LYS A 172 -0.42 8.13 2.27
C LYS A 172 0.71 8.54 1.33
N LEU A 173 0.45 9.44 0.40
CA LEU A 173 1.47 9.92 -0.55
C LEU A 173 2.60 10.68 0.16
N VAL A 174 2.29 11.48 1.18
CA VAL A 174 3.30 12.15 2.01
C VAL A 174 4.16 11.14 2.79
N THR A 175 3.54 10.11 3.40
CA THR A 175 4.31 9.08 4.11
C THR A 175 5.21 8.27 3.18
N ASN A 176 4.71 7.93 1.98
CA ASN A 176 5.52 7.25 0.96
C ASN A 176 6.62 8.15 0.40
N GLN A 177 6.38 9.46 0.22
CA GLN A 177 7.42 10.43 -0.16
C GLN A 177 8.61 10.36 0.79
N LEU A 178 8.36 10.40 2.09
CA LEU A 178 9.41 10.29 3.11
C LEU A 178 10.10 8.93 3.04
N TRP A 179 9.34 7.84 2.88
CA TRP A 179 9.90 6.50 2.75
C TRP A 179 10.85 6.38 1.55
N PHE A 180 10.47 6.88 0.36
CA PHE A 180 11.33 6.85 -0.83
C PHE A 180 12.65 7.62 -0.64
N ILE A 181 12.58 8.77 0.03
CA ILE A 181 13.76 9.57 0.35
C ILE A 181 14.68 8.80 1.30
N TYR A 182 14.12 8.19 2.36
CA TYR A 182 14.90 7.37 3.30
C TYR A 182 15.48 6.12 2.66
N ALA A 183 14.74 5.42 1.80
CA ALA A 183 15.22 4.24 1.10
C ALA A 183 16.39 4.56 0.14
N ALA A 184 16.36 5.71 -0.52
CA ALA A 184 17.49 6.18 -1.32
C ALA A 184 18.69 6.54 -0.42
N ALA A 185 18.46 7.31 0.66
CA ALA A 185 19.52 7.84 1.52
C ALA A 185 20.24 6.75 2.34
N ILE A 186 19.54 5.70 2.79
CA ILE A 186 20.14 4.67 3.63
C ILE A 186 21.24 3.88 2.91
N GLY A 187 21.06 3.64 1.60
CA GLY A 187 22.08 3.00 0.78
C GLY A 187 23.38 3.82 0.71
N GLU A 188 23.26 5.14 0.56
CA GLU A 188 24.38 6.07 0.58
C GLU A 188 25.06 6.08 1.97
N GLY A 189 24.25 6.08 3.04
CA GLY A 189 24.73 6.02 4.42
C GLY A 189 25.54 4.75 4.69
N PHE A 190 25.04 3.58 4.30
CA PHE A 190 25.77 2.31 4.45
C PHE A 190 27.05 2.30 3.61
N ALA A 191 26.99 2.72 2.34
CA ALA A 191 28.17 2.79 1.47
C ALA A 191 29.23 3.72 2.05
N THR A 192 28.84 4.90 2.54
CA THR A 192 29.76 5.87 3.16
C THR A 192 30.46 5.26 4.39
N GLY A 193 29.72 4.64 5.29
CA GLY A 193 30.30 4.04 6.50
C GLY A 193 31.25 2.89 6.18
N LEU A 194 30.84 1.96 5.31
CA LEU A 194 31.66 0.83 4.88
C LEU A 194 32.94 1.27 4.19
N ALA A 195 32.86 2.23 3.29
CA ALA A 195 34.03 2.78 2.58
C ALA A 195 35.04 3.47 3.51
N ASN A 196 34.59 3.91 4.71
CA ASN A 196 35.43 4.52 5.73
C ASN A 196 35.80 3.54 6.88
N GLY A 197 35.61 2.24 6.66
CA GLY A 197 36.08 1.18 7.57
C GLY A 197 35.17 0.88 8.75
N VAL A 198 33.93 1.38 8.77
CA VAL A 198 32.95 1.02 9.79
C VAL A 198 32.30 -0.31 9.41
N GLU A 199 32.25 -1.25 10.35
CA GLU A 199 31.59 -2.54 10.17
C GLU A 199 30.07 -2.34 10.06
N LEU A 200 29.40 -3.08 9.13
CA LEU A 200 28.00 -2.86 8.78
C LEU A 200 27.04 -3.02 9.98
N GLY A 201 27.23 -4.03 10.82
CA GLY A 201 26.37 -4.26 11.99
C GLY A 201 26.50 -3.15 13.03
N THR A 202 27.74 -2.67 13.23
CA THR A 202 28.02 -1.53 14.12
C THR A 202 27.36 -0.25 13.58
N LEU A 203 27.49 0.01 12.26
CA LEU A 203 26.88 1.16 11.60
C LEU A 203 25.36 1.12 11.71
N TRP A 204 24.75 -0.02 11.41
CA TRP A 204 23.31 -0.23 11.50
C TRP A 204 22.78 0.02 12.92
N HIS A 205 23.45 -0.58 13.94
CA HIS A 205 23.10 -0.35 15.34
C HIS A 205 23.21 1.14 15.74
N ALA A 206 24.26 1.82 15.29
CA ALA A 206 24.47 3.24 15.58
C ALA A 206 23.35 4.11 14.94
N ILE A 207 22.97 3.83 13.70
CA ILE A 207 21.88 4.56 13.02
C ILE A 207 20.56 4.37 13.77
N GLN A 208 20.21 3.13 14.16
CA GLN A 208 18.99 2.84 14.92
C GLN A 208 18.88 3.59 16.26
N ASN A 209 20.01 3.95 16.84
CA ASN A 209 20.10 4.64 18.14
C ASN A 209 20.50 6.12 18.01
N SER A 210 20.25 6.71 16.85
CA SER A 210 20.57 8.09 16.52
C SER A 210 19.41 8.83 15.84
N VAL A 211 19.65 10.09 15.47
CA VAL A 211 18.71 10.90 14.67
C VAL A 211 18.50 10.38 13.24
N GLY A 212 19.30 9.45 12.79
CA GLY A 212 19.17 8.77 11.48
C GLY A 212 18.17 7.60 11.47
N ASP A 213 17.53 7.31 12.60
CA ASP A 213 16.58 6.19 12.70
C ASP A 213 15.32 6.43 11.86
N SER A 214 14.79 5.35 11.30
CA SER A 214 13.57 5.36 10.47
C SER A 214 12.97 3.96 10.36
N PHE A 215 11.73 3.86 9.82
CA PHE A 215 11.13 2.58 9.46
C PHE A 215 12.04 1.79 8.51
N VAL A 216 12.64 2.45 7.51
CA VAL A 216 13.55 1.82 6.55
C VAL A 216 14.73 1.15 7.27
N VAL A 217 15.32 1.82 8.26
CA VAL A 217 16.47 1.28 9.02
C VAL A 217 16.07 0.07 9.87
N ARG A 218 14.87 0.09 10.46
CA ARG A 218 14.43 -0.95 11.39
C ARG A 218 13.81 -2.15 10.67
N HIS A 219 12.94 -1.88 9.71
CA HIS A 219 12.11 -2.91 9.06
C HIS A 219 12.73 -3.38 7.73
N ASP A 220 13.21 -2.44 6.88
CA ASP A 220 13.57 -2.77 5.50
C ASP A 220 15.06 -3.16 5.35
N ALA A 221 15.96 -2.59 6.17
CA ALA A 221 17.40 -2.87 6.09
C ALA A 221 17.73 -4.38 6.23
N PRO A 222 17.06 -5.20 7.07
CA PRO A 222 17.23 -6.64 7.07
C PRO A 222 17.08 -7.31 5.70
N SER A 223 16.18 -6.81 4.85
CA SER A 223 15.98 -7.31 3.48
C SER A 223 17.17 -7.01 2.56
N ILE A 224 17.89 -5.91 2.80
CA ILE A 224 19.16 -5.61 2.15
C ILE A 224 20.24 -6.57 2.63
N PHE A 225 20.34 -6.79 3.94
CA PHE A 225 21.36 -7.66 4.53
C PHE A 225 21.20 -9.12 4.11
N ALA A 226 19.96 -9.59 3.97
CA ALA A 226 19.64 -10.92 3.45
C ALA A 226 19.87 -11.04 1.93
N GLY A 227 19.82 -9.94 1.19
CA GLY A 227 20.03 -9.90 -0.26
C GLY A 227 18.82 -10.17 -1.13
N HIS A 228 17.61 -10.20 -0.57
CA HIS A 228 16.37 -10.36 -1.35
C HIS A 228 15.70 -9.03 -1.71
N TYR A 229 16.07 -7.91 -1.05
CA TYR A 229 15.66 -6.53 -1.37
C TYR A 229 14.15 -6.26 -1.37
N ASP A 230 13.38 -7.05 -0.67
CA ASP A 230 11.93 -7.02 -0.54
C ASP A 230 11.15 -7.01 -1.88
N PRO A 231 10.80 -8.19 -2.41
CA PRO A 231 10.03 -8.31 -3.65
C PRO A 231 8.52 -8.08 -3.46
N SER A 232 8.05 -7.76 -2.25
CA SER A 232 6.62 -7.56 -1.97
C SER A 232 6.08 -6.28 -2.61
N PHE A 233 6.96 -5.31 -2.93
CA PHE A 233 6.66 -4.10 -3.67
C PHE A 233 7.71 -3.89 -4.77
N SER A 234 7.27 -3.49 -5.98
CA SER A 234 8.16 -3.37 -7.13
C SER A 234 8.62 -1.93 -7.37
N LEU A 235 9.77 -1.78 -8.06
CA LEU A 235 10.27 -0.47 -8.49
C LEU A 235 9.24 0.30 -9.36
N ASP A 236 8.44 -0.41 -10.18
CA ASP A 236 7.37 0.22 -10.98
C ASP A 236 6.28 0.83 -10.08
N LEU A 237 5.90 0.16 -9.01
CA LEU A 237 4.94 0.69 -8.04
C LEU A 237 5.53 1.85 -7.22
N CYS A 238 6.84 1.81 -6.90
CA CYS A 238 7.52 2.94 -6.29
C CYS A 238 7.48 4.18 -7.20
N LEU A 239 7.83 4.02 -8.48
CA LEU A 239 7.80 5.08 -9.47
C LEU A 239 6.38 5.60 -9.74
N LYS A 240 5.38 4.72 -9.69
CA LYS A 240 3.97 5.14 -9.75
C LYS A 240 3.64 6.09 -8.60
N ASP A 241 3.96 5.73 -7.36
CA ASP A 241 3.67 6.57 -6.19
C ASP A 241 4.45 7.89 -6.23
N LEU A 242 5.73 7.88 -6.64
CA LEU A 242 6.53 9.10 -6.83
C LEU A 242 5.90 10.05 -7.85
N ARG A 243 5.33 9.53 -8.95
CA ARG A 243 4.60 10.32 -9.94
C ARG A 243 3.30 10.89 -9.36
N LEU A 244 2.55 10.11 -8.58
CA LEU A 244 1.34 10.58 -7.89
C LEU A 244 1.67 11.71 -6.90
N ILE A 245 2.80 11.62 -6.18
CA ILE A 245 3.28 12.69 -5.29
C ILE A 245 3.56 13.96 -6.08
N GLN A 246 4.21 13.87 -7.23
CA GLN A 246 4.48 15.03 -8.08
C GLN A 246 3.18 15.62 -8.67
N GLU A 247 2.23 14.76 -9.07
CA GLU A 247 0.92 15.21 -9.55
C GLU A 247 0.17 15.96 -8.46
N LEU A 248 0.14 15.44 -7.24
CA LEU A 248 -0.49 16.09 -6.08
C LEU A 248 0.10 17.49 -5.81
N ASN A 249 1.39 17.67 -6.09
CA ASN A 249 2.09 18.93 -5.82
C ASN A 249 2.08 19.93 -6.98
N ARG A 250 1.47 19.62 -8.13
CA ARG A 250 1.41 20.56 -9.28
C ARG A 250 0.77 21.90 -8.94
N ASN A 251 -0.17 21.91 -8.00
CA ASN A 251 -0.88 23.11 -7.54
C ASN A 251 -0.19 23.78 -6.34
N VAL A 252 0.87 23.17 -5.80
CA VAL A 252 1.62 23.71 -4.66
C VAL A 252 2.86 24.44 -5.20
N ARG A 253 3.06 25.69 -4.79
CA ARG A 253 4.22 26.51 -5.22
C ARG A 253 5.50 26.16 -4.43
N ALA A 254 5.63 24.93 -3.93
CA ALA A 254 6.81 24.47 -3.22
C ALA A 254 7.65 23.59 -4.15
N ALA A 255 8.96 23.86 -4.23
CA ALA A 255 9.89 22.96 -4.88
C ALA A 255 10.06 21.68 -4.03
N LEU A 256 10.16 20.52 -4.69
CA LEU A 256 10.35 19.21 -4.05
C LEU A 256 11.67 18.55 -4.49
N PRO A 257 12.84 19.19 -4.24
CA PRO A 257 14.12 18.71 -4.78
C PRO A 257 14.48 17.30 -4.30
N MET A 258 14.16 16.95 -3.04
CA MET A 258 14.44 15.62 -2.50
C MET A 258 13.57 14.54 -3.15
N THR A 259 12.31 14.84 -3.46
CA THR A 259 11.41 13.90 -4.17
C THR A 259 11.91 13.66 -5.60
N VAL A 260 12.34 14.70 -6.28
CA VAL A 260 12.89 14.59 -7.65
C VAL A 260 14.20 13.80 -7.65
N ALA A 261 15.07 14.03 -6.65
CA ALA A 261 16.29 13.24 -6.48
C ALA A 261 15.96 11.75 -6.23
N ALA A 262 15.05 11.46 -5.31
CA ALA A 262 14.63 10.08 -5.03
C ALA A 262 14.03 9.41 -6.28
N GLU A 263 13.14 10.08 -7.03
CA GLU A 263 12.61 9.51 -8.28
C GLU A 263 13.73 9.16 -9.28
N GLY A 264 14.72 10.04 -9.45
CA GLY A 264 15.87 9.76 -10.29
C GLY A 264 16.65 8.52 -9.88
N VAL A 265 16.86 8.33 -8.56
CA VAL A 265 17.55 7.16 -8.00
C VAL A 265 16.75 5.87 -8.24
N PHE A 266 15.43 5.90 -8.02
CA PHE A 266 14.55 4.75 -8.30
C PHE A 266 14.45 4.45 -9.81
N ALA A 267 14.38 5.46 -10.67
CA ALA A 267 14.35 5.30 -12.12
C ALA A 267 15.64 4.64 -12.66
N LEU A 268 16.81 5.03 -12.14
CA LEU A 268 18.08 4.40 -12.46
C LEU A 268 18.12 2.93 -12.02
N ALA A 269 17.61 2.61 -10.84
CA ALA A 269 17.50 1.22 -10.39
C ALA A 269 16.55 0.41 -11.30
N ALA A 270 15.38 0.95 -11.66
CA ALA A 270 14.45 0.30 -12.57
C ALA A 270 15.03 0.08 -13.98
N SER A 271 15.82 1.03 -14.47
CA SER A 271 16.54 0.90 -15.74
C SER A 271 17.58 -0.23 -15.72
N ARG A 272 18.26 -0.45 -14.58
CA ARG A 272 19.31 -1.46 -14.44
C ARG A 272 18.78 -2.87 -14.18
N TYR A 273 17.77 -3.01 -13.32
CA TYR A 273 17.28 -4.31 -12.83
C TYR A 273 15.90 -4.71 -13.36
N GLY A 274 15.25 -3.82 -14.09
CA GLY A 274 13.89 -3.99 -14.58
C GLY A 274 12.83 -3.41 -13.63
N ALA A 275 11.69 -3.02 -14.18
CA ALA A 275 10.60 -2.38 -13.45
C ALA A 275 9.94 -3.31 -12.40
N ALA A 276 9.96 -4.62 -12.64
CA ALA A 276 9.43 -5.63 -11.72
C ALA A 276 10.39 -6.02 -10.58
N ALA A 277 11.63 -5.48 -10.58
CA ALA A 277 12.58 -5.75 -9.51
C ALA A 277 12.08 -5.24 -8.16
N ALA A 278 12.56 -5.84 -7.09
CA ALA A 278 12.20 -5.50 -5.71
C ALA A 278 12.55 -4.05 -5.36
N GLU A 279 11.77 -3.43 -4.49
CA GLU A 279 11.82 -2.00 -4.18
C GLU A 279 13.19 -1.52 -3.68
N LEU A 280 13.88 -2.33 -2.86
CA LEU A 280 15.19 -1.97 -2.31
C LEU A 280 16.36 -2.20 -3.30
N HIS A 281 16.10 -2.55 -4.56
CA HIS A 281 17.14 -2.51 -5.60
C HIS A 281 17.70 -1.09 -5.82
N VAL A 282 17.05 -0.09 -5.29
CA VAL A 282 17.62 1.27 -5.18
C VAL A 282 18.93 1.25 -4.37
N VAL A 283 18.99 0.48 -3.28
CA VAL A 283 20.19 0.27 -2.46
C VAL A 283 21.16 -0.68 -3.16
N LYS A 284 20.65 -1.77 -3.77
CA LYS A 284 21.49 -2.70 -4.54
C LYS A 284 22.31 -2.00 -5.61
N ARG A 285 21.76 -0.98 -6.27
CA ARG A 285 22.50 -0.22 -7.26
C ARG A 285 23.71 0.49 -6.65
N ILE A 286 23.56 1.07 -5.47
CA ILE A 286 24.68 1.72 -4.75
C ILE A 286 25.73 0.70 -4.35
N GLU A 287 25.30 -0.45 -3.85
CA GLU A 287 26.14 -1.60 -3.48
C GLU A 287 27.00 -2.07 -4.67
N ASP A 288 26.35 -2.25 -5.84
CA ASP A 288 27.01 -2.71 -7.05
C ASP A 288 27.95 -1.63 -7.63
N ASP A 289 27.54 -0.35 -7.64
CA ASP A 289 28.36 0.75 -8.16
C ASP A 289 29.61 1.01 -7.30
N ALA A 290 29.52 0.81 -6.00
CA ALA A 290 30.62 0.99 -5.06
C ALA A 290 31.47 -0.27 -4.86
N ALA A 291 31.11 -1.41 -5.47
CA ALA A 291 31.72 -2.72 -5.28
C ALA A 291 31.80 -3.11 -3.78
N LEU A 292 30.77 -2.74 -3.00
CA LEU A 292 30.65 -3.04 -1.57
C LEU A 292 29.69 -4.21 -1.35
N SER A 293 29.80 -4.89 -0.22
CA SER A 293 28.83 -5.91 0.20
C SER A 293 28.06 -5.43 1.42
N MET A 294 26.76 -5.25 1.27
CA MET A 294 25.85 -4.92 2.36
C MET A 294 25.17 -6.19 2.90
N ARG A 295 25.98 -7.26 3.11
CA ARG A 295 25.50 -8.53 3.67
C ARG A 295 25.87 -8.64 5.14
N LEU A 296 24.90 -9.00 5.96
CA LEU A 296 25.11 -9.27 7.37
C LEU A 296 24.56 -10.65 7.69
N LYS A 297 25.38 -11.48 8.40
CA LYS A 297 24.92 -12.80 8.83
C LYS A 297 23.84 -12.66 9.90
N GLY A 298 22.76 -13.43 9.75
CA GLY A 298 21.64 -13.44 10.69
C GLY A 298 20.49 -14.27 10.13
N ASP A 299 19.56 -14.64 10.99
CA ASP A 299 18.31 -15.32 10.61
C ASP A 299 17.27 -14.26 10.19
N TRP A 300 17.46 -13.75 8.98
CA TRP A 300 16.59 -12.71 8.41
C TRP A 300 15.33 -13.34 7.83
N VAL A 301 14.27 -13.44 8.65
CA VAL A 301 12.94 -13.88 8.15
C VAL A 301 12.37 -12.77 7.28
N PRO A 302 12.06 -13.07 6.00
CA PRO A 302 11.48 -12.07 5.11
C PRO A 302 10.17 -11.49 5.66
N PRO A 303 9.91 -10.18 5.52
CA PRO A 303 8.67 -9.56 6.02
C PRO A 303 7.39 -10.24 5.52
N TRP A 304 7.39 -10.74 4.29
CA TRP A 304 6.24 -11.46 3.73
C TRP A 304 6.07 -12.90 4.25
N GLU A 305 6.97 -13.41 5.06
CA GLU A 305 6.89 -14.72 5.73
C GLU A 305 6.62 -14.62 7.23
N GLN A 306 6.71 -13.41 7.79
CA GLN A 306 6.47 -13.11 9.20
C GLN A 306 4.95 -13.06 9.55
#